data_4032641ff3898b8be37a83291472e042
#
_entry.id   4032641ff3898b8be37a83291472e042
#
_cell.length_a   1.000
_cell.length_b   1.000
_cell.length_c   1.000
_cell.angle_alpha   90.00
_cell.angle_beta   90.00
_cell.angle_gamma   90.00
#
_symmetry.space_group_name_H-M   'P 1'
#
loop_
_entity.id
_entity.type
_entity.pdbx_description
1 polymer ?
#
loop_
_entity_poly.entity_id
_entity_poly.type
_entity_poly.pdbx_seq_one_letter_code
_entity_poly.pdbx_strand_id
1 'polypeptide(L)'
;MKINTLQLGKIATAVALVSVMAACQDKGATSTSTTKTTETGTVSAKDQIVYVNSDSLLTKYDYFKDLKTKLDAKSKSAQNDMGAKTQAFQREVAQYQQQQNTMPADQRASTEQRLARKQQELQAYQQNAGAALQNEQATEQEKLYDKVADYLKGYAKTKGYKMVLTYSKGNSAILFADETLDITTEVIKGLNEDYKTKK
;
A
#
# COMPACT_ATOMS: atom_id res chain seq x y z
N MET A 1 -12.02 -19.12 -40.55
CA MET A 1 -12.17 -20.60 -40.46
C MET A 1 -13.09 -20.91 -39.29
N LYS A 2 -14.31 -21.30 -39.65
CA LYS A 2 -15.36 -22.07 -38.98
C LYS A 2 -15.65 -21.91 -37.49
N ILE A 3 -16.76 -21.29 -37.28
CA ILE A 3 -17.80 -21.32 -36.26
C ILE A 3 -18.11 -22.76 -35.82
N ASN A 4 -18.30 -22.99 -34.52
CA ASN A 4 -19.18 -24.04 -34.03
C ASN A 4 -19.97 -23.57 -32.81
N THR A 5 -21.24 -23.29 -33.09
CA THR A 5 -22.39 -23.24 -32.19
C THR A 5 -22.89 -24.68 -31.92
N LEU A 6 -23.43 -24.91 -30.76
CA LEU A 6 -24.44 -25.89 -30.28
C LEU A 6 -24.12 -26.20 -28.80
N GLN A 7 -25.02 -26.28 -27.85
CA GLN A 7 -26.41 -26.68 -27.82
C GLN A 7 -27.13 -26.15 -26.57
N LEU A 8 -28.32 -25.84 -26.77
CA LEU A 8 -29.45 -25.66 -25.91
C LEU A 8 -29.70 -26.88 -24.97
N GLY A 9 -30.08 -26.64 -23.74
CA GLY A 9 -30.67 -27.65 -22.86
C GLY A 9 -31.61 -27.00 -21.83
N LYS A 10 -32.88 -26.84 -22.24
CA LYS A 10 -34.02 -26.50 -21.35
C LYS A 10 -34.35 -27.72 -20.50
N ILE A 11 -34.49 -27.59 -19.16
CA ILE A 11 -35.34 -28.46 -18.36
C ILE A 11 -36.16 -27.57 -17.44
N ALA A 12 -37.43 -27.50 -17.76
CA ALA A 12 -38.50 -27.02 -16.88
C ALA A 12 -39.04 -28.23 -16.11
N THR A 13 -39.19 -28.09 -14.78
CA THR A 13 -40.06 -28.98 -14.03
C THR A 13 -40.75 -28.18 -12.93
N ALA A 14 -42.04 -28.02 -13.11
CA ALA A 14 -43.02 -27.55 -12.16
C ALA A 14 -43.49 -28.75 -11.32
N VAL A 15 -43.90 -28.54 -10.08
CA VAL A 15 -44.90 -29.27 -9.27
C VAL A 15 -44.78 -28.70 -7.85
N ALA A 16 -45.70 -28.09 -7.30
CA ALA A 16 -47.10 -28.23 -6.87
C ALA A 16 -47.18 -27.89 -5.35
N LEU A 17 -48.18 -27.10 -5.07
CA LEU A 17 -48.73 -26.66 -3.80
C LEU A 17 -49.08 -27.84 -2.86
N VAL A 18 -48.82 -27.67 -1.55
CA VAL A 18 -49.72 -28.18 -0.51
C VAL A 18 -49.79 -27.17 0.65
N SER A 19 -50.94 -26.57 0.79
CA SER A 19 -51.44 -25.81 1.92
C SER A 19 -51.97 -26.74 2.97
N VAL A 20 -51.53 -26.62 4.22
CA VAL A 20 -52.26 -27.17 5.37
C VAL A 20 -52.31 -26.08 6.46
N MET A 21 -53.49 -25.51 6.61
CA MET A 21 -53.88 -24.80 7.81
C MET A 21 -54.28 -25.82 8.86
N ALA A 22 -53.77 -25.68 10.07
CA ALA A 22 -54.39 -26.23 11.26
C ALA A 22 -54.19 -25.25 12.42
N ALA A 23 -55.28 -24.58 12.74
CA ALA A 23 -55.42 -23.89 14.00
C ALA A 23 -55.70 -24.90 15.10
N CYS A 24 -55.00 -24.81 16.22
CA CYS A 24 -55.47 -25.30 17.50
C CYS A 24 -54.98 -24.37 18.61
N GLN A 25 -55.91 -23.82 19.27
CA GLN A 25 -55.88 -23.07 20.50
C GLN A 25 -55.96 -24.11 21.65
N ASP A 26 -55.08 -24.05 22.64
CA ASP A 26 -55.44 -24.10 24.06
C ASP A 26 -54.26 -23.92 25.03
N LYS A 27 -54.54 -23.16 26.03
CA LYS A 27 -54.07 -22.94 27.42
C LYS A 27 -52.80 -23.65 27.95
N GLY A 28 -51.92 -22.82 28.47
CA GLY A 28 -51.48 -22.84 29.87
C GLY A 28 -50.36 -23.83 30.24
N ALA A 29 -49.11 -23.30 30.24
CA ALA A 29 -48.12 -23.70 31.25
C ALA A 29 -46.99 -22.63 31.27
N THR A 30 -46.81 -22.05 32.43
CA THR A 30 -45.71 -21.14 32.77
C THR A 30 -44.40 -21.90 32.71
N SER A 31 -43.63 -21.69 31.69
CA SER A 31 -42.21 -22.07 31.65
C SER A 31 -41.40 -20.80 31.54
N THR A 32 -40.72 -20.49 32.60
CA THR A 32 -39.71 -19.41 32.66
C THR A 32 -38.55 -19.77 31.74
N SER A 33 -38.67 -19.40 30.49
CA SER A 33 -37.59 -19.48 29.53
C SER A 33 -36.73 -18.23 29.70
N THR A 34 -35.59 -18.39 30.32
CA THR A 34 -34.56 -17.36 30.37
C THR A 34 -34.10 -17.08 28.92
N THR A 35 -34.81 -16.19 28.26
CA THR A 35 -34.38 -15.65 26.97
C THR A 35 -33.11 -14.87 27.23
N LYS A 36 -31.99 -15.50 26.86
CA LYS A 36 -30.71 -14.81 26.73
C LYS A 36 -30.92 -13.75 25.65
N THR A 37 -31.25 -12.54 26.09
CA THR A 37 -31.33 -11.36 25.22
C THR A 37 -29.96 -11.19 24.62
N THR A 38 -29.80 -11.63 23.38
CA THR A 38 -28.71 -11.15 22.54
C THR A 38 -28.96 -9.65 22.42
N GLU A 39 -28.19 -8.87 23.13
CA GLU A 39 -28.13 -7.43 22.92
C GLU A 39 -27.72 -7.21 21.46
N THR A 40 -28.72 -7.11 20.61
CA THR A 40 -28.55 -6.48 19.30
C THR A 40 -28.20 -5.06 19.64
N GLY A 41 -26.90 -4.74 19.63
CA GLY A 41 -26.41 -3.38 19.88
C GLY A 41 -27.19 -2.45 18.97
N THR A 42 -28.08 -1.68 19.57
CA THR A 42 -28.72 -0.56 18.89
C THR A 42 -27.59 0.37 18.51
N VAL A 43 -27.30 0.44 17.20
CA VAL A 43 -26.37 1.41 16.65
C VAL A 43 -26.91 2.78 17.02
N SER A 44 -26.31 3.38 18.04
CA SER A 44 -26.69 4.72 18.48
C SER A 44 -26.40 5.69 17.33
N ALA A 45 -27.25 6.69 17.13
CA ALA A 45 -27.04 7.76 16.15
C ALA A 45 -25.70 8.53 16.33
N LYS A 46 -24.94 8.21 17.39
CA LYS A 46 -23.58 8.71 17.66
C LYS A 46 -22.46 7.82 17.11
N ASP A 47 -22.76 6.66 16.55
CA ASP A 47 -21.75 5.77 15.98
C ASP A 47 -21.40 6.26 14.57
N GLN A 48 -20.61 7.32 14.51
CA GLN A 48 -20.27 7.97 13.24
C GLN A 48 -19.19 7.18 12.52
N ILE A 49 -19.47 6.87 11.27
CA ILE A 49 -18.47 6.47 10.30
C ILE A 49 -17.97 7.76 9.66
N VAL A 50 -16.68 7.99 9.71
CA VAL A 50 -16.02 9.18 9.15
C VAL A 50 -14.99 8.79 8.11
N TYR A 51 -14.48 9.73 7.35
CA TYR A 51 -13.43 9.43 6.37
C TYR A 51 -12.30 10.44 6.39
N VAL A 52 -11.15 9.98 5.89
CA VAL A 52 -9.95 10.77 5.64
C VAL A 52 -9.60 10.69 4.16
N ASN A 53 -9.38 11.84 3.54
CA ASN A 53 -8.90 11.92 2.17
C ASN A 53 -7.38 11.65 2.15
N SER A 54 -7.01 10.47 1.64
CA SER A 54 -5.60 10.04 1.58
C SER A 54 -4.76 10.88 0.62
N ASP A 55 -5.33 11.43 -0.46
CA ASP A 55 -4.59 12.29 -1.38
C ASP A 55 -4.17 13.59 -0.68
N SER A 56 -5.08 14.17 0.11
CA SER A 56 -4.79 15.33 0.94
C SER A 56 -3.79 15.01 2.06
N LEU A 57 -3.93 13.84 2.69
CA LEU A 57 -3.02 13.37 3.73
C LEU A 57 -1.59 13.23 3.18
N LEU A 58 -1.41 12.53 2.05
CA LEU A 58 -0.10 12.36 1.41
C LEU A 58 0.55 13.68 0.97
N THR A 59 -0.25 14.70 0.62
CA THR A 59 0.29 16.00 0.20
C THR A 59 0.60 16.94 1.36
N LYS A 60 -0.09 16.81 2.49
CA LYS A 60 -0.04 17.78 3.60
C LYS A 60 0.61 17.25 4.87
N TYR A 61 0.81 15.93 5.01
CA TYR A 61 1.49 15.34 6.15
C TYR A 61 3.00 15.56 6.05
N ASP A 62 3.59 16.24 7.04
CA ASP A 62 5.00 16.66 7.01
C ASP A 62 5.96 15.46 7.03
N TYR A 63 5.63 14.38 7.75
CA TYR A 63 6.41 13.13 7.70
C TYR A 63 6.52 12.58 6.27
N PHE A 64 5.42 12.59 5.50
CA PHE A 64 5.43 12.09 4.13
C PHE A 64 6.25 12.99 3.19
N LYS A 65 6.22 14.31 3.39
CA LYS A 65 7.06 15.26 2.64
C LYS A 65 8.54 15.03 2.90
N ASP A 66 8.91 14.87 4.18
CA ASP A 66 10.30 14.59 4.58
C ASP A 66 10.76 13.23 4.02
N LEU A 67 9.89 12.21 4.09
CA LEU A 67 10.15 10.90 3.51
C LEU A 67 10.39 10.98 2.00
N LYS A 68 9.51 11.66 1.27
CA LYS A 68 9.66 11.86 -0.17
C LYS A 68 10.99 12.53 -0.50
N THR A 69 11.32 13.61 0.21
CA THR A 69 12.60 14.33 0.03
C THR A 69 13.80 13.41 0.28
N LYS A 70 13.73 12.57 1.31
CA LYS A 70 14.78 11.60 1.64
C LYS A 70 14.94 10.54 0.53
N LEU A 71 13.85 9.99 0.03
CA LEU A 71 13.88 8.98 -1.05
C LEU A 71 14.38 9.59 -2.36
N ASP A 72 13.93 10.81 -2.71
CA ASP A 72 14.40 11.54 -3.89
C ASP A 72 15.91 11.83 -3.80
N ALA A 73 16.40 12.26 -2.64
CA ALA A 73 17.83 12.48 -2.41
C ALA A 73 18.66 11.20 -2.55
N LYS A 74 18.20 10.07 -2.01
CA LYS A 74 18.85 8.77 -2.15
C LYS A 74 18.88 8.30 -3.60
N SER A 75 17.76 8.44 -4.32
CA SER A 75 17.67 8.10 -5.74
C SER A 75 18.69 8.92 -6.55
N LYS A 76 18.73 10.22 -6.32
CA LYS A 76 19.70 11.12 -6.98
C LYS A 76 21.15 10.78 -6.64
N SER A 77 21.45 10.45 -5.39
CA SER A 77 22.79 10.01 -4.97
C SER A 77 23.19 8.73 -5.70
N ALA A 78 22.32 7.71 -5.72
CA ALA A 78 22.59 6.46 -6.41
C ALA A 78 22.83 6.67 -7.93
N GLN A 79 22.04 7.56 -8.57
CA GLN A 79 22.25 7.92 -9.98
C GLN A 79 23.59 8.62 -10.22
N ASN A 80 23.96 9.57 -9.35
CA ASN A 80 25.25 10.29 -9.46
C ASN A 80 26.43 9.33 -9.26
N ASP A 81 26.36 8.43 -8.27
CA ASP A 81 27.38 7.45 -7.98
C ASP A 81 27.55 6.45 -9.15
N MET A 82 26.42 6.01 -9.72
CA MET A 82 26.44 5.15 -10.91
C MET A 82 27.07 5.88 -12.11
N GLY A 83 26.71 7.14 -12.33
CA GLY A 83 27.29 7.98 -13.38
C GLY A 83 28.82 8.14 -13.22
N ALA A 84 29.27 8.46 -12.02
CA ALA A 84 30.70 8.61 -11.71
C ALA A 84 31.46 7.28 -11.92
N LYS A 85 30.94 6.17 -11.44
CA LYS A 85 31.52 4.82 -11.64
C LYS A 85 31.59 4.44 -13.13
N THR A 86 30.53 4.71 -13.88
CA THR A 86 30.47 4.43 -15.32
C THR A 86 31.50 5.25 -16.08
N GLN A 87 31.63 6.56 -15.79
CA GLN A 87 32.65 7.40 -16.39
C GLN A 87 34.08 6.96 -16.05
N ALA A 88 34.30 6.56 -14.79
CA ALA A 88 35.61 6.03 -14.39
C ALA A 88 35.93 4.76 -15.16
N PHE A 89 34.99 3.84 -15.29
CA PHE A 89 35.15 2.63 -16.07
C PHE A 89 35.46 2.90 -17.55
N GLN A 90 34.69 3.83 -18.17
CA GLN A 90 34.90 4.22 -19.56
C GLN A 90 36.31 4.80 -19.79
N ARG A 91 36.81 5.63 -18.86
CA ARG A 91 38.19 6.16 -18.94
C ARG A 91 39.23 5.04 -18.86
N GLU A 92 39.07 4.06 -17.97
CA GLU A 92 39.97 2.91 -17.85
C GLU A 92 39.95 2.05 -19.11
N VAL A 93 38.79 1.80 -19.70
CA VAL A 93 38.66 1.08 -20.97
C VAL A 93 39.40 1.82 -22.10
N ALA A 94 39.20 3.13 -22.22
CA ALA A 94 39.86 3.94 -23.22
C ALA A 94 41.37 3.94 -23.05
N GLN A 95 41.89 4.04 -21.83
CA GLN A 95 43.31 3.95 -21.53
C GLN A 95 43.87 2.58 -21.89
N TYR A 96 43.18 1.50 -21.56
CA TYR A 96 43.57 0.15 -21.95
C TYR A 96 43.64 0.01 -23.47
N GLN A 97 42.65 0.48 -24.22
CA GLN A 97 42.64 0.43 -25.69
C GLN A 97 43.84 1.14 -26.33
N GLN A 98 44.29 2.23 -25.75
CA GLN A 98 45.48 2.97 -26.21
C GLN A 98 46.79 2.22 -25.96
N GLN A 99 46.83 1.47 -24.85
CA GLN A 99 48.08 0.85 -24.39
C GLN A 99 48.20 -0.65 -24.69
N GLN A 100 47.12 -1.33 -25.02
CA GLN A 100 47.05 -2.80 -25.13
C GLN A 100 48.10 -3.40 -26.08
N ASN A 101 48.44 -2.70 -27.17
CA ASN A 101 49.40 -3.18 -28.18
C ASN A 101 50.88 -3.10 -27.72
N THR A 102 51.17 -2.26 -26.73
CA THR A 102 52.52 -2.07 -26.17
C THR A 102 52.67 -2.73 -24.80
N MET A 103 51.58 -3.28 -24.25
CA MET A 103 51.54 -3.85 -22.91
C MET A 103 52.04 -5.30 -22.92
N PRO A 104 52.90 -5.74 -21.95
CA PRO A 104 53.26 -7.14 -21.76
C PRO A 104 52.03 -8.04 -21.61
N ALA A 105 52.16 -9.31 -22.05
CA ALA A 105 51.02 -10.23 -22.12
C ALA A 105 50.34 -10.49 -20.74
N ASP A 106 51.13 -10.60 -19.68
CA ASP A 106 50.69 -10.79 -18.29
C ASP A 106 49.94 -9.57 -17.76
N GLN A 107 50.43 -8.37 -18.04
CA GLN A 107 49.77 -7.11 -17.68
C GLN A 107 48.45 -6.90 -18.45
N ARG A 108 48.41 -7.30 -19.72
CA ARG A 108 47.21 -7.26 -20.54
C ARG A 108 46.14 -8.18 -19.95
N ALA A 109 46.47 -9.44 -19.67
CA ALA A 109 45.57 -10.42 -19.09
C ALA A 109 45.01 -9.94 -17.73
N SER A 110 45.88 -9.41 -16.86
CA SER A 110 45.44 -8.90 -15.55
C SER A 110 44.53 -7.67 -15.67
N THR A 111 44.78 -6.79 -16.64
CA THR A 111 43.93 -5.60 -16.90
C THR A 111 42.57 -5.99 -17.44
N GLU A 112 42.53 -6.95 -18.39
CA GLU A 112 41.27 -7.49 -18.92
C GLU A 112 40.37 -8.09 -17.81
N GLN A 113 41.00 -8.92 -16.95
CA GLN A 113 40.29 -9.48 -15.80
C GLN A 113 39.74 -8.39 -14.85
N ARG A 114 40.55 -7.36 -14.61
CA ARG A 114 40.12 -6.23 -13.76
C ARG A 114 38.94 -5.46 -14.38
N LEU A 115 39.00 -5.19 -15.68
CA LEU A 115 37.93 -4.51 -16.40
C LEU A 115 36.65 -5.36 -16.41
N ALA A 116 36.77 -6.69 -16.63
CA ALA A 116 35.64 -7.59 -16.57
C ALA A 116 34.98 -7.60 -15.18
N ARG A 117 35.78 -7.65 -14.09
CA ARG A 117 35.23 -7.55 -12.73
C ARG A 117 34.55 -6.22 -12.50
N LYS A 118 35.12 -5.09 -12.90
CA LYS A 118 34.50 -3.78 -12.78
C LYS A 118 33.16 -3.69 -13.51
N GLN A 119 33.04 -4.28 -14.68
CA GLN A 119 31.78 -4.33 -15.42
C GLN A 119 30.72 -5.12 -14.63
N GLN A 120 31.09 -6.25 -14.05
CA GLN A 120 30.16 -7.01 -13.18
C GLN A 120 29.77 -6.24 -11.92
N GLU A 121 30.71 -5.54 -11.30
CA GLU A 121 30.47 -4.69 -10.14
C GLU A 121 29.50 -3.56 -10.46
N LEU A 122 29.60 -2.93 -11.64
CA LEU A 122 28.66 -1.91 -12.08
C LEU A 122 27.24 -2.45 -12.25
N GLN A 123 27.10 -3.64 -12.85
CA GLN A 123 25.80 -4.29 -12.99
C GLN A 123 25.21 -4.67 -11.64
N ALA A 124 26.01 -5.24 -10.75
CA ALA A 124 25.60 -5.56 -9.39
C ALA A 124 25.19 -4.31 -8.60
N TYR A 125 25.96 -3.22 -8.72
CA TYR A 125 25.65 -1.95 -8.08
C TYR A 125 24.27 -1.41 -8.53
N GLN A 126 24.02 -1.41 -9.84
CA GLN A 126 22.74 -0.95 -10.40
C GLN A 126 21.56 -1.77 -9.87
N GLN A 127 21.68 -3.09 -9.85
CA GLN A 127 20.64 -3.99 -9.35
C GLN A 127 20.40 -3.79 -7.83
N ASN A 128 21.49 -3.75 -7.06
CA ASN A 128 21.43 -3.62 -5.62
C ASN A 128 20.88 -2.25 -5.18
N ALA A 129 21.28 -1.17 -5.85
CA ALA A 129 20.77 0.17 -5.56
C ALA A 129 19.27 0.29 -5.87
N GLY A 130 18.82 -0.31 -6.97
CA GLY A 130 17.40 -0.38 -7.32
C GLY A 130 16.59 -1.17 -6.29
N ALA A 131 17.06 -2.36 -5.94
CA ALA A 131 16.42 -3.22 -4.93
C ALA A 131 16.38 -2.56 -3.54
N ALA A 132 17.47 -1.91 -3.13
CA ALA A 132 17.54 -1.20 -1.85
C ALA A 132 16.54 -0.05 -1.78
N LEU A 133 16.38 0.72 -2.87
CA LEU A 133 15.42 1.82 -2.93
C LEU A 133 13.97 1.31 -2.87
N GLN A 134 13.65 0.21 -3.58
CA GLN A 134 12.32 -0.41 -3.52
C GLN A 134 12.00 -0.95 -2.12
N ASN A 135 12.95 -1.64 -1.49
CA ASN A 135 12.76 -2.17 -0.14
C ASN A 135 12.57 -1.04 0.87
N GLU A 136 13.34 0.04 0.77
CA GLU A 136 13.18 1.18 1.64
C GLU A 136 11.81 1.85 1.43
N GLN A 137 11.39 2.02 0.19
CA GLN A 137 10.07 2.58 -0.13
C GLN A 137 8.93 1.73 0.47
N ALA A 138 8.99 0.40 0.33
CA ALA A 138 7.99 -0.50 0.91
C ALA A 138 7.97 -0.40 2.45
N THR A 139 9.14 -0.45 3.09
CA THR A 139 9.26 -0.33 4.55
C THR A 139 8.73 1.01 5.06
N GLU A 140 9.01 2.09 4.36
CA GLU A 140 8.56 3.42 4.76
C GLU A 140 7.06 3.63 4.51
N GLN A 141 6.48 2.97 3.49
CA GLN A 141 5.02 2.94 3.30
C GLN A 141 4.31 2.21 4.44
N GLU A 142 4.86 1.08 4.90
CA GLU A 142 4.35 0.36 6.07
C GLU A 142 4.39 1.25 7.33
N LYS A 143 5.53 1.87 7.60
CA LYS A 143 5.67 2.81 8.73
C LYS A 143 4.72 4.00 8.64
N LEU A 144 4.48 4.53 7.45
CA LEU A 144 3.51 5.61 7.24
C LEU A 144 2.10 5.15 7.61
N TYR A 145 1.73 3.96 7.13
CA TYR A 145 0.43 3.35 7.45
C TYR A 145 0.28 3.18 8.97
N ASP A 146 1.26 2.59 9.63
CA ASP A 146 1.24 2.36 11.07
C ASP A 146 1.10 3.66 11.87
N LYS A 147 1.88 4.70 11.50
CA LYS A 147 1.78 6.02 12.16
C LYS A 147 0.40 6.63 12.04
N VAL A 148 -0.21 6.54 10.85
CA VAL A 148 -1.55 7.07 10.61
C VAL A 148 -2.60 6.24 11.35
N ALA A 149 -2.50 4.91 11.30
CA ALA A 149 -3.42 4.00 11.97
C ALA A 149 -3.38 4.14 13.50
N ASP A 150 -2.20 4.24 14.08
CA ASP A 150 -2.02 4.42 15.53
C ASP A 150 -2.57 5.78 15.99
N TYR A 151 -2.29 6.84 15.26
CA TYR A 151 -2.88 8.15 15.54
C TYR A 151 -4.42 8.11 15.46
N LEU A 152 -4.97 7.55 14.38
CA LEU A 152 -6.42 7.45 14.17
C LEU A 152 -7.08 6.59 15.24
N LYS A 153 -6.46 5.53 15.71
CA LYS A 153 -6.96 4.68 16.80
C LYS A 153 -7.20 5.49 18.10
N GLY A 154 -6.25 6.34 18.44
CA GLY A 154 -6.38 7.25 19.60
C GLY A 154 -7.43 8.34 19.36
N TYR A 155 -7.37 8.98 18.20
CA TYR A 155 -8.26 10.07 17.83
C TYR A 155 -9.73 9.61 17.75
N ALA A 156 -10.00 8.49 17.07
CA ALA A 156 -11.33 7.91 16.94
C ALA A 156 -11.93 7.55 18.30
N LYS A 157 -11.12 6.96 19.20
CA LYS A 157 -11.54 6.62 20.56
C LYS A 157 -11.95 7.88 21.34
N THR A 158 -11.18 8.97 21.24
CA THR A 158 -11.48 10.24 21.92
C THR A 158 -12.75 10.92 21.37
N LYS A 159 -12.98 10.80 20.04
CA LYS A 159 -14.14 11.42 19.38
C LYS A 159 -15.39 10.53 19.36
N GLY A 160 -15.27 9.26 19.73
CA GLY A 160 -16.38 8.29 19.72
C GLY A 160 -16.66 7.71 18.32
N TYR A 161 -15.75 7.85 17.36
CA TYR A 161 -15.89 7.26 16.04
C TYR A 161 -15.72 5.75 16.10
N LYS A 162 -16.51 5.01 15.34
CA LYS A 162 -16.46 3.54 15.27
C LYS A 162 -15.69 3.03 14.06
N MET A 163 -15.63 3.84 13.01
CA MET A 163 -14.92 3.50 11.78
C MET A 163 -14.39 4.77 11.12
N VAL A 164 -13.15 4.68 10.65
CA VAL A 164 -12.53 5.70 9.80
C VAL A 164 -12.22 5.05 8.45
N LEU A 165 -12.82 5.55 7.40
CA LEU A 165 -12.63 5.08 6.04
C LEU A 165 -11.59 5.93 5.31
N THR A 166 -10.99 5.35 4.28
CA THR A 166 -10.09 6.07 3.38
C THR A 166 -10.84 6.46 2.10
N TYR A 167 -10.77 7.72 1.72
CA TYR A 167 -11.22 8.23 0.44
C TYR A 167 -10.01 8.66 -0.40
N SER A 168 -9.97 8.28 -1.68
CA SER A 168 -9.07 8.84 -2.68
C SER A 168 -9.77 8.96 -4.03
N LYS A 169 -9.40 9.98 -4.81
CA LYS A 169 -10.08 10.30 -6.06
C LYS A 169 -9.93 9.21 -7.14
N GLY A 170 -8.84 8.46 -7.11
CA GLY A 170 -8.50 7.49 -8.15
C GLY A 170 -8.72 6.02 -7.78
N ASN A 171 -8.88 5.71 -6.50
CA ASN A 171 -9.00 4.32 -6.01
C ASN A 171 -9.75 4.28 -4.68
N SER A 172 -11.05 4.59 -4.73
CA SER A 172 -11.90 4.60 -3.54
C SER A 172 -13.09 3.68 -3.71
N ALA A 173 -13.37 2.91 -2.66
CA ALA A 173 -14.63 2.19 -2.52
C ALA A 173 -15.80 3.13 -2.16
N ILE A 174 -15.50 4.37 -1.79
CA ILE A 174 -16.47 5.39 -1.42
C ILE A 174 -16.77 6.24 -2.66
N LEU A 175 -18.00 6.15 -3.17
CA LEU A 175 -18.47 6.95 -4.31
C LEU A 175 -19.05 8.29 -3.87
N PHE A 176 -19.65 8.32 -2.68
CA PHE A 176 -20.24 9.50 -2.06
C PHE A 176 -20.09 9.43 -0.55
N ALA A 177 -19.78 10.54 0.06
CA ALA A 177 -19.85 10.76 1.50
C ALA A 177 -20.22 12.22 1.74
N ASP A 178 -20.97 12.46 2.81
CA ASP A 178 -21.29 13.81 3.25
C ASP A 178 -20.02 14.52 3.74
N GLU A 179 -19.83 15.79 3.39
CA GLU A 179 -18.66 16.58 3.77
C GLU A 179 -18.52 16.74 5.29
N THR A 180 -19.62 16.65 6.03
CA THR A 180 -19.61 16.70 7.50
C THR A 180 -18.93 15.49 8.14
N LEU A 181 -18.72 14.40 7.36
CA LEU A 181 -18.00 13.21 7.79
C LEU A 181 -16.50 13.27 7.46
N ASP A 182 -16.03 14.33 6.78
CA ASP A 182 -14.62 14.53 6.44
C ASP A 182 -13.84 15.06 7.66
N ILE A 183 -12.97 14.21 8.22
CA ILE A 183 -12.08 14.58 9.33
C ILE A 183 -10.63 14.81 8.87
N THR A 184 -10.41 14.97 7.57
CA THR A 184 -9.06 15.04 6.98
C THR A 184 -8.21 16.16 7.57
N THR A 185 -8.79 17.34 7.71
CA THR A 185 -8.06 18.54 8.17
C THR A 185 -7.59 18.40 9.62
N GLU A 186 -8.45 17.91 10.49
CA GLU A 186 -8.15 17.68 11.90
C GLU A 186 -7.10 16.59 12.08
N VAL A 187 -7.23 15.49 11.32
CA VAL A 187 -6.28 14.38 11.33
C VAL A 187 -4.91 14.83 10.87
N ILE A 188 -4.81 15.56 9.76
CA ILE A 188 -3.53 16.09 9.25
C ILE A 188 -2.89 17.04 10.27
N LYS A 189 -3.67 17.93 10.86
CA LYS A 189 -3.17 18.84 11.89
C LYS A 189 -2.56 18.08 13.06
N GLY A 190 -3.29 17.12 13.61
CA GLY A 190 -2.80 16.36 14.75
C GLY A 190 -1.61 15.45 14.41
N LEU A 191 -1.60 14.82 13.24
CA LEU A 191 -0.44 14.06 12.75
C LEU A 191 0.81 14.93 12.62
N ASN A 192 0.67 16.16 12.14
CA ASN A 192 1.79 17.10 12.02
C ASN A 192 2.28 17.59 13.38
N GLU A 193 1.38 17.82 14.34
CA GLU A 193 1.73 18.16 15.72
C GLU A 193 2.49 17.00 16.38
N ASP A 194 1.97 15.76 16.27
CA ASP A 194 2.62 14.56 16.80
C ASP A 194 4.00 14.33 16.17
N TYR A 195 4.14 14.56 14.88
CA TYR A 195 5.41 14.43 14.18
C TYR A 195 6.45 15.45 14.67
N LYS A 196 6.05 16.70 14.88
CA LYS A 196 6.97 17.74 15.39
C LYS A 196 7.47 17.48 16.80
N THR A 197 6.63 16.85 17.64
CA THR A 197 7.01 16.54 19.02
C THR A 197 7.93 15.31 19.14
N LYS A 198 7.95 14.45 18.12
CA LYS A 198 8.75 13.21 18.09
C LYS A 198 9.99 13.29 17.22
N LYS A 199 10.24 14.44 16.57
CA LYS A 199 11.41 14.70 15.73
C LYS A 199 12.56 15.25 16.56
#